data_f1eafe435367a36c37d153a5a6cbf1c5
#
_entry.id   f1eafe435367a36c37d153a5a6cbf1c5
#
_cell.length_a   1.000
_cell.length_b   1.000
_cell.length_c   1.000
_cell.angle_alpha   90.00
_cell.angle_beta   90.00
_cell.angle_gamma   90.00
#
_symmetry.space_group_name_H-M   'P 1'
#
loop_
_entity.id
_entity.type
_entity.pdbx_description
1 polymer ?
#
loop_
_entity_poly.entity_id
_entity_poly.type
_entity_poly.pdbx_seq_one_letter_code
_entity_poly.pdbx_strand_id
1 'polypeptide(L)'
;MNKDYYNKLIEEEIKYLLEKKEDLCREITEIATTFEYHSLEDNVSLGRLEISAINEKRQQVFTIGELIHNLDKLRIKESEE
;
A
#
# COMPACT_ATOMS: atom_id res chain seq x y z
N MET A 1 8.88 2.34 -29.51
CA MET A 1 9.35 2.75 -28.19
C MET A 1 10.45 1.82 -27.73
N ASN A 2 11.47 2.37 -27.08
CA ASN A 2 12.57 1.57 -26.54
C ASN A 2 12.07 0.73 -25.37
N LYS A 3 12.26 -0.59 -25.45
CA LYS A 3 11.82 -1.53 -24.42
C LYS A 3 12.42 -1.19 -23.05
N ASP A 4 13.71 -0.88 -23.00
CA ASP A 4 14.38 -0.58 -21.75
C ASP A 4 13.83 0.69 -21.10
N TYR A 5 13.55 1.71 -21.89
CA TYR A 5 12.94 2.95 -21.38
C TYR A 5 11.56 2.68 -20.84
N TYR A 6 10.75 1.91 -21.57
CA TYR A 6 9.41 1.55 -21.17
C TYR A 6 9.41 0.79 -19.84
N ASN A 7 10.27 -0.25 -19.76
CA ASN A 7 10.37 -1.04 -18.54
C ASN A 7 10.88 -0.20 -17.36
N LYS A 8 11.79 0.74 -17.62
CA LYS A 8 12.30 1.61 -16.58
C LYS A 8 11.19 2.49 -15.98
N LEU A 9 10.31 3.03 -16.82
CA LEU A 9 9.18 3.81 -16.34
C LEU A 9 8.27 2.98 -15.43
N ILE A 10 8.01 1.74 -15.83
CA ILE A 10 7.20 0.83 -15.02
C ILE A 10 7.88 0.54 -13.69
N GLU A 11 9.18 0.27 -13.70
CA GLU A 11 9.93 -0.01 -12.49
C GLU A 11 9.95 1.18 -11.53
N GLU A 12 10.09 2.38 -12.04
CA GLU A 12 10.06 3.60 -11.22
C GLU A 12 8.69 3.78 -10.56
N GLU A 13 7.62 3.52 -11.30
CA GLU A 13 6.27 3.63 -10.74
C GLU A 13 6.02 2.57 -9.68
N ILE A 14 6.47 1.34 -9.92
CA ILE A 14 6.35 0.26 -8.94
C ILE A 14 7.10 0.62 -7.66
N LYS A 15 8.31 1.17 -7.79
CA LYS A 15 9.10 1.60 -6.64
C LYS A 15 8.36 2.66 -5.81
N TYR A 16 7.78 3.65 -6.49
CA TYR A 16 6.99 4.69 -5.83
C TYR A 16 5.81 4.08 -5.07
N LEU A 17 5.09 3.15 -5.70
CA LEU A 17 3.95 2.50 -5.09
C LEU A 17 4.35 1.62 -3.90
N LEU A 18 5.51 0.96 -3.98
CA LEU A 18 6.02 0.18 -2.85
C LEU A 18 6.33 1.06 -1.65
N GLU A 19 6.92 2.23 -1.88
CA GLU A 19 7.20 3.19 -0.82
C GLU A 19 5.91 3.69 -0.17
N LYS A 20 4.90 3.98 -0.98
CA LYS A 20 3.58 4.37 -0.49
C LYS A 20 2.95 3.28 0.36
N LYS A 21 3.06 2.03 -0.10
CA LYS A 21 2.53 0.88 0.63
C LYS A 21 3.21 0.74 1.99
N GLU A 22 4.53 0.90 2.05
CA GLU A 22 5.26 0.83 3.31
C GLU A 22 4.83 1.93 4.27
N ASP A 23 4.62 3.15 3.77
CA ASP A 23 4.14 4.26 4.59
C ASP A 23 2.77 3.97 5.18
N LEU A 24 1.86 3.44 4.37
CA LEU A 24 0.53 3.07 4.82
C LEU A 24 0.57 1.95 5.87
N CYS A 25 1.41 0.95 5.67
CA CYS A 25 1.57 -0.14 6.64
C CYS A 25 2.10 0.38 7.97
N ARG A 26 3.03 1.33 7.94
CA ARG A 26 3.54 1.97 9.16
C ARG A 26 2.44 2.73 9.87
N GLU A 27 1.65 3.49 9.13
CA GLU A 27 0.52 4.23 9.69
C GLU A 27 -0.51 3.31 10.33
N ILE A 28 -0.80 2.18 9.68
CA ILE A 28 -1.70 1.17 10.25
C ILE A 28 -1.17 0.65 11.58
N THR A 29 0.12 0.36 11.63
CA THR A 29 0.75 -0.12 12.87
C THR A 29 0.65 0.91 13.98
N GLU A 30 0.87 2.18 13.67
CA GLU A 30 0.76 3.26 14.64
C GLU A 30 -0.67 3.39 15.18
N ILE A 31 -1.65 3.33 14.28
CA ILE A 31 -3.06 3.40 14.67
C ILE A 31 -3.44 2.19 15.52
N ALA A 32 -2.97 1.00 15.14
CA ALA A 32 -3.26 -0.23 15.88
C ALA A 32 -2.71 -0.15 17.32
N THR A 33 -1.52 0.41 17.49
CA THR A 33 -0.94 0.61 18.81
C THR A 33 -1.78 1.56 19.65
N THR A 34 -2.24 2.64 19.05
CA THR A 34 -3.12 3.61 19.73
C THR A 34 -4.46 2.99 20.05
N PHE A 35 -5.01 2.19 19.15
CA PHE A 35 -6.26 1.46 19.40
C PHE A 35 -6.14 0.54 20.60
N GLU A 36 -5.03 -0.19 20.69
CA GLU A 36 -4.79 -1.08 21.83
C GLU A 36 -4.80 -0.29 23.15
N TYR A 37 -4.14 0.87 23.16
CA TYR A 37 -4.12 1.74 24.32
C TYR A 37 -5.52 2.22 24.72
N HIS A 38 -6.29 2.69 23.73
CA HIS A 38 -7.66 3.17 23.97
C HIS A 38 -8.60 2.06 24.41
N SER A 39 -8.38 0.84 23.92
CA SER A 39 -9.18 -0.32 24.33
C SER A 39 -8.98 -0.61 25.82
N LEU A 40 -7.76 -0.46 26.33
CA LEU A 40 -7.47 -0.64 27.74
C LEU A 40 -8.13 0.42 28.60
N GLU A 41 -8.43 1.59 28.04
CA GLU A 41 -9.11 2.68 28.72
C GLU A 41 -10.63 2.69 28.51
N ASP A 42 -11.17 1.65 27.85
CA ASP A 42 -12.60 1.55 27.53
C ASP A 42 -13.14 2.73 26.71
N ASN A 43 -12.31 3.31 25.85
CA ASN A 43 -12.73 4.42 25.01
C ASN A 43 -13.29 3.92 23.67
N VAL A 44 -14.56 3.52 23.69
CA VAL A 44 -15.23 2.90 22.53
C VAL A 44 -15.30 3.83 21.31
N SER A 45 -15.56 5.12 21.56
CA SER A 45 -15.69 6.08 20.44
C SER A 45 -14.39 6.24 19.66
N LEU A 46 -13.27 6.39 20.37
CA LEU A 46 -11.96 6.47 19.72
C LEU A 46 -11.61 5.15 19.06
N GLY A 47 -11.94 4.03 19.71
CA GLY A 47 -11.68 2.71 19.12
C GLY A 47 -12.39 2.53 17.77
N ARG A 48 -13.64 2.98 17.65
CA ARG A 48 -14.38 2.90 16.40
C ARG A 48 -13.74 3.73 15.30
N LEU A 49 -13.30 4.94 15.62
CA LEU A 49 -12.61 5.82 14.67
C LEU A 49 -11.32 5.19 14.17
N GLU A 50 -10.57 4.58 15.08
CA GLU A 50 -9.32 3.92 14.74
C GLU A 50 -9.53 2.69 13.86
N ILE A 51 -10.55 1.88 14.16
CA ILE A 51 -10.90 0.74 13.30
C ILE A 51 -11.26 1.20 11.90
N SER A 52 -12.06 2.28 11.78
CA SER A 52 -12.42 2.83 10.48
C SER A 52 -11.20 3.31 9.71
N ALA A 53 -10.28 4.00 10.39
CA ALA A 53 -9.05 4.49 9.77
C ALA A 53 -8.17 3.33 9.30
N ILE A 54 -8.04 2.28 10.11
CA ILE A 54 -7.28 1.09 9.73
C ILE A 54 -7.88 0.44 8.49
N ASN A 55 -9.21 0.26 8.48
CA ASN A 55 -9.88 -0.36 7.34
C ASN A 55 -9.70 0.44 6.06
N GLU A 56 -9.80 1.76 6.13
CA GLU A 56 -9.59 2.62 4.97
C GLU A 56 -8.17 2.49 4.41
N LYS A 57 -7.18 2.50 5.29
CA LYS A 57 -5.78 2.36 4.88
C LYS A 57 -5.47 0.97 4.34
N ARG A 58 -6.09 -0.07 4.90
CA ARG A 58 -5.93 -1.44 4.38
C ARG A 58 -6.49 -1.55 2.97
N GLN A 59 -7.61 -0.90 2.67
CA GLN A 59 -8.15 -0.85 1.32
C GLN A 59 -7.19 -0.16 0.36
N GLN A 60 -6.55 0.91 0.79
CA GLN A 60 -5.55 1.60 -0.01
C GLN A 60 -4.35 0.71 -0.27
N VAL A 61 -3.87 -0.03 0.73
CA VAL A 61 -2.77 -0.99 0.57
C VAL A 61 -3.14 -2.06 -0.45
N PHE A 62 -4.34 -2.60 -0.36
CA PHE A 62 -4.82 -3.62 -1.30
C PHE A 62 -4.84 -3.07 -2.73
N THR A 63 -5.37 -1.87 -2.92
CA THR A 63 -5.45 -1.22 -4.23
C THR A 63 -4.05 -1.01 -4.81
N ILE A 64 -3.11 -0.55 -3.99
CA ILE A 64 -1.73 -0.37 -4.43
C ILE A 64 -1.12 -1.70 -4.85
N GLY A 65 -1.37 -2.76 -4.09
CA GLY A 65 -0.90 -4.10 -4.43
C GLY A 65 -1.41 -4.56 -5.79
N GLU A 66 -2.68 -4.30 -6.10
CA GLU A 66 -3.25 -4.63 -7.41
C GLU A 66 -2.61 -3.82 -8.52
N LEU A 67 -2.39 -2.52 -8.28
CA LEU A 67 -1.74 -1.65 -9.27
C LEU A 67 -0.33 -2.14 -9.58
N ILE A 68 0.43 -2.52 -8.56
CA ILE A 68 1.78 -3.06 -8.74
C ILE A 68 1.74 -4.33 -9.58
N HIS A 69 0.82 -5.23 -9.25
CA HIS A 69 0.66 -6.48 -9.99
C HIS A 69 0.35 -6.22 -11.46
N ASN A 70 -0.58 -5.30 -11.74
CA ASN A 70 -0.96 -4.96 -13.09
C ASN A 70 0.18 -4.29 -13.86
N LEU A 71 0.93 -3.41 -13.20
CA LEU A 71 2.10 -2.78 -13.83
C LEU A 71 3.18 -3.79 -14.15
N ASP A 72 3.41 -4.75 -13.26
CA ASP A 72 4.41 -5.78 -13.48
C ASP A 72 4.07 -6.62 -14.71
N LYS A 73 2.79 -6.87 -14.96
CA LYS A 73 2.34 -7.60 -16.14
C LYS A 73 2.61 -6.84 -17.45
N LEU A 74 2.74 -5.52 -17.37
CA LEU A 74 3.00 -4.71 -18.55
C LEU A 74 4.47 -4.70 -18.97
N ARG A 75 5.35 -5.23 -18.13
CA ARG A 75 6.77 -5.29 -18.48
C ARG A 75 6.98 -6.16 -19.71
N ILE A 76 7.85 -5.69 -20.59
CA ILE A 76 8.24 -6.45 -21.76
C ILE A 76 9.41 -7.35 -21.37
N LYS A 77 9.20 -8.65 -21.46
CA LYS A 77 10.23 -9.63 -21.12
C LYS A 77 11.13 -9.87 -22.34
N GLU A 78 12.39 -10.15 -22.09
CA GLU A 78 13.33 -10.44 -23.18
C GLU A 78 12.87 -11.61 -24.04
N SER A 79 12.27 -12.61 -23.43
CA SER A 79 11.78 -13.79 -24.13
C SER A 79 10.60 -13.52 -25.06
N GLU A 80 10.03 -12.32 -25.02
CA GLU A 80 8.88 -11.94 -25.83
C GLU A 80 9.23 -11.08 -27.04
N GLU A 81 10.50 -10.90 -27.31
CA GLU A 81 10.96 -10.13 -28.46
C GLU A 81 10.76 -10.84 -29.78
#